data_b54bb946fafdb968ab0898a8a930927c
#
_entry.id   b54bb946fafdb968ab0898a8a930927c
#
_cell.length_a   1.000
_cell.length_b   1.000
_cell.length_c   1.000
_cell.angle_alpha   90.00
_cell.angle_beta   90.00
_cell.angle_gamma   90.00
#
_symmetry.space_group_name_H-M   'P 1'
#
loop_
_entity.id
_entity.type
_entity.pdbx_description
1 polymer ?
#
loop_
_entity_poly.entity_id
_entity_poly.type
_entity_poly.pdbx_seq_one_letter_code
_entity_poly.pdbx_strand_id
1 'polypeptide(L)'
;MSSARQVAADIIGRVLNGESLNHLLPAALDGVADGQRPLCQELVYGTLREWPMLQGIIDSFIKKPLRKKDNDVLALIGSALYEFTQLSTPKHAVVSETVNTVRLMKKQWASGLVNGVLRSFQRAEPLSALALAPAQRRALPN
;
A
#
# COMPACT_ATOMS: atom_id res chain seq x y z
N MET A 1 -15.24 13.52 3.93
CA MET A 1 -13.82 13.23 4.27
C MET A 1 -13.43 11.88 3.72
N SER A 2 -12.17 11.76 3.33
CA SER A 2 -11.70 10.54 2.69
C SER A 2 -11.12 9.56 3.71
N SER A 3 -11.09 8.28 3.35
CA SER A 3 -10.52 7.25 4.21
C SER A 3 -9.00 7.34 4.26
N ALA A 4 -8.42 6.78 5.31
CA ALA A 4 -6.98 6.74 5.47
C ALA A 4 -6.30 6.07 4.27
N ARG A 5 -6.88 4.97 3.79
CA ARG A 5 -6.27 4.21 2.69
C ARG A 5 -6.30 4.98 1.37
N GLN A 6 -7.37 5.68 1.11
CA GLN A 6 -7.49 6.47 -0.11
C GLN A 6 -6.49 7.63 -0.11
N VAL A 7 -6.41 8.36 0.99
CA VAL A 7 -5.50 9.49 1.11
C VAL A 7 -4.05 9.00 1.06
N ALA A 8 -3.74 7.91 1.76
CA ALA A 8 -2.38 7.36 1.73
C ALA A 8 -1.97 6.96 0.32
N ALA A 9 -2.87 6.29 -0.42
CA ALA A 9 -2.55 5.89 -1.79
C ALA A 9 -2.26 7.10 -2.68
N ASP A 10 -3.05 8.16 -2.54
CA ASP A 10 -2.83 9.38 -3.31
C ASP A 10 -1.45 10.00 -2.99
N ILE A 11 -1.16 10.16 -1.70
CA ILE A 11 0.10 10.79 -1.29
C ILE A 11 1.30 9.95 -1.72
N ILE A 12 1.26 8.66 -1.45
CA ILE A 12 2.37 7.77 -1.82
C ILE A 12 2.58 7.80 -3.33
N GLY A 13 1.50 7.73 -4.10
CA GLY A 13 1.60 7.78 -5.56
C GLY A 13 2.24 9.06 -6.06
N ARG A 14 1.90 10.19 -5.44
CA ARG A 14 2.48 11.48 -5.81
C ARG A 14 3.95 11.56 -5.44
N VAL A 15 4.32 11.00 -4.29
CA VAL A 15 5.73 10.94 -3.90
C VAL A 15 6.52 10.06 -4.87
N LEU A 16 5.94 8.93 -5.30
CA LEU A 16 6.57 8.09 -6.30
C LEU A 16 6.75 8.82 -7.63
N ASN A 17 5.92 9.82 -7.90
CA ASN A 17 6.03 10.66 -9.09
C ASN A 17 6.94 11.88 -8.88
N GLY A 18 7.63 11.96 -7.74
CA GLY A 18 8.63 12.99 -7.50
C GLY A 18 8.21 14.15 -6.64
N GLU A 19 6.97 14.16 -6.14
CA GLU A 19 6.53 15.24 -5.26
C GLU A 19 7.05 15.06 -3.84
N SER A 20 7.11 16.16 -3.10
CA SER A 20 7.67 16.16 -1.74
C SER A 20 6.65 15.73 -0.70
N LEU A 21 6.97 14.70 0.07
CA LEU A 21 6.11 14.24 1.15
C LEU A 21 5.86 15.35 2.18
N ASN A 22 6.91 16.08 2.54
CA ASN A 22 6.78 17.13 3.54
C ASN A 22 5.84 18.24 3.09
N HIS A 23 5.76 18.46 1.80
CA HIS A 23 4.86 19.45 1.23
C HIS A 23 3.42 18.96 1.19
N LEU A 24 3.22 17.67 0.89
CA LEU A 24 1.88 17.12 0.65
C LEU A 24 1.14 16.71 1.91
N LEU A 25 1.85 16.13 2.87
CA LEU A 25 1.22 15.41 3.96
C LEU A 25 0.37 16.26 4.90
N PRO A 26 0.82 17.44 5.36
CA PRO A 26 0.02 18.19 6.33
C PRO A 26 -1.39 18.51 5.84
N ALA A 27 -1.51 19.01 4.61
CA ALA A 27 -2.82 19.36 4.06
C ALA A 27 -3.65 18.10 3.81
N ALA A 28 -3.01 17.01 3.38
CA ALA A 28 -3.71 15.77 3.12
C ALA A 28 -4.34 15.19 4.38
N LEU A 29 -3.63 15.28 5.51
CA LEU A 29 -4.15 14.76 6.79
C LEU A 29 -5.41 15.48 7.22
N ASP A 30 -5.54 16.76 6.87
CA ASP A 30 -6.76 17.50 7.19
C ASP A 30 -7.98 16.95 6.49
N GLY A 31 -7.81 16.27 5.37
CA GLY A 31 -8.91 15.66 4.62
C GLY A 31 -9.24 14.25 5.03
N VAL A 32 -8.53 13.70 6.00
CA VAL A 32 -8.77 12.33 6.47
C VAL A 32 -9.87 12.32 7.50
N ALA A 33 -10.74 11.31 7.44
CA ALA A 33 -11.82 11.13 8.39
C ALA A 33 -11.30 11.08 9.83
N ASP A 34 -12.10 11.60 10.76
CA ASP A 34 -11.72 11.63 12.17
C ASP A 34 -11.37 10.23 12.67
N GLY A 35 -10.30 10.18 13.45
CA GLY A 35 -9.83 8.91 14.03
C GLY A 35 -8.97 8.08 13.08
N GLN A 36 -8.89 8.45 11.82
CA GLN A 36 -8.10 7.68 10.85
C GLN A 36 -6.75 8.30 10.51
N ARG A 37 -6.45 9.48 11.04
CA ARG A 37 -5.17 10.13 10.75
C ARG A 37 -3.97 9.28 11.17
N PRO A 38 -3.97 8.64 12.35
CA PRO A 38 -2.83 7.79 12.72
C PRO A 38 -2.60 6.67 11.73
N LEU A 39 -3.67 6.02 11.27
CA LEU A 39 -3.53 4.95 10.27
C LEU A 39 -2.97 5.52 8.96
N CYS A 40 -3.47 6.68 8.52
CA CYS A 40 -2.98 7.30 7.29
C CYS A 40 -1.47 7.57 7.39
N GLN A 41 -1.03 8.17 8.50
CA GLN A 41 0.39 8.44 8.70
C GLN A 41 1.22 7.15 8.70
N GLU A 42 0.72 6.13 9.38
CA GLU A 42 1.42 4.85 9.43
C GLU A 42 1.56 4.24 8.03
N LEU A 43 0.48 4.27 7.24
CA LEU A 43 0.51 3.73 5.89
C LEU A 43 1.48 4.50 5.00
N VAL A 44 1.46 5.84 5.08
CA VAL A 44 2.34 6.67 4.26
C VAL A 44 3.81 6.43 4.62
N TYR A 45 4.15 6.61 5.89
CA TYR A 45 5.56 6.49 6.29
C TYR A 45 6.06 5.06 6.18
N GLY A 46 5.27 4.09 6.60
CA GLY A 46 5.67 2.69 6.56
C GLY A 46 5.85 2.19 5.14
N THR A 47 4.89 2.50 4.27
CA THR A 47 4.96 2.07 2.87
C THR A 47 6.16 2.69 2.17
N LEU A 48 6.40 3.98 2.35
CA LEU A 48 7.54 4.63 1.72
C LEU A 48 8.86 4.10 2.26
N ARG A 49 8.94 3.87 3.57
CA ARG A 49 10.16 3.32 4.17
C ARG A 49 10.49 1.94 3.60
N GLU A 50 9.47 1.11 3.40
CA GLU A 50 9.65 -0.26 2.93
C GLU A 50 9.48 -0.39 1.41
N TRP A 51 9.42 0.72 0.69
CA TRP A 51 9.04 0.69 -0.72
C TRP A 51 9.89 -0.24 -1.58
N PRO A 52 11.23 -0.26 -1.47
CA PRO A 52 12.01 -1.16 -2.32
C PRO A 52 11.61 -2.63 -2.17
N MET A 53 11.33 -3.06 -0.94
CA MET A 53 10.88 -4.43 -0.68
C MET A 53 9.49 -4.65 -1.24
N LEU A 54 8.58 -3.70 -0.99
CA LEU A 54 7.20 -3.83 -1.44
C LEU A 54 7.11 -3.85 -2.96
N GLN A 55 7.86 -3.00 -3.61
CA GLN A 55 7.87 -2.98 -5.08
C GLN A 55 8.41 -4.30 -5.63
N GLY A 56 9.43 -4.87 -5.00
CA GLY A 56 9.94 -6.17 -5.42
C GLY A 56 8.88 -7.26 -5.34
N ILE A 57 8.08 -7.25 -4.28
CA ILE A 57 6.99 -8.19 -4.13
C ILE A 57 5.95 -7.99 -5.24
N ILE A 58 5.55 -6.74 -5.46
CA ILE A 58 4.57 -6.43 -6.49
C ILE A 58 5.05 -6.90 -7.85
N ASP A 59 6.30 -6.60 -8.18
CA ASP A 59 6.88 -6.95 -9.48
C ASP A 59 6.89 -8.46 -9.70
N SER A 60 6.92 -9.25 -8.64
CA SER A 60 6.89 -10.70 -8.77
C SER A 60 5.49 -11.24 -9.12
N PHE A 61 4.45 -10.43 -8.93
CA PHE A 61 3.08 -10.87 -9.17
C PHE A 61 2.43 -10.20 -10.38
N ILE A 62 2.98 -9.11 -10.91
CA ILE A 62 2.42 -8.48 -12.10
C ILE A 62 3.41 -8.59 -13.25
N LYS A 63 2.87 -8.94 -14.43
CA LYS A 63 3.70 -9.13 -15.61
C LYS A 63 4.03 -7.84 -16.31
N LYS A 64 3.12 -6.88 -16.22
CA LYS A 64 3.23 -5.63 -16.95
C LYS A 64 3.17 -4.47 -15.97
N PRO A 65 4.20 -3.62 -15.94
CA PRO A 65 4.19 -2.50 -15.00
C PRO A 65 3.00 -1.59 -15.23
N LEU A 66 2.49 -1.02 -14.14
CA LEU A 66 1.44 -0.01 -14.24
C LEU A 66 2.04 1.28 -14.78
N ARG A 67 1.22 2.02 -15.54
CA ARG A 67 1.66 3.30 -16.07
C ARG A 67 1.78 4.32 -14.94
N LYS A 68 2.61 5.33 -15.16
CA LYS A 68 2.88 6.36 -14.15
C LYS A 68 1.60 7.03 -13.65
N LYS A 69 0.61 7.22 -14.52
CA LYS A 69 -0.66 7.83 -14.14
C LYS A 69 -1.44 6.96 -13.14
N ASP A 70 -1.09 5.69 -13.01
CA ASP A 70 -1.74 4.77 -12.11
C ASP A 70 -0.87 4.43 -10.90
N ASN A 71 0.09 5.29 -10.58
CA ASN A 71 0.92 5.10 -9.39
C ASN A 71 0.13 5.13 -8.09
N ASP A 72 -1.08 5.71 -8.09
CA ASP A 72 -1.95 5.64 -6.93
C ASP A 72 -2.44 4.21 -6.70
N VAL A 73 -2.72 3.46 -7.77
CA VAL A 73 -3.08 2.04 -7.66
C VAL A 73 -1.88 1.24 -7.16
N LEU A 74 -0.71 1.50 -7.74
CA LEU A 74 0.53 0.84 -7.31
C LEU A 74 0.78 1.11 -5.82
N ALA A 75 0.64 2.35 -5.40
CA ALA A 75 0.81 2.76 -4.01
C ALA A 75 -0.20 2.06 -3.10
N LEU A 76 -1.43 1.92 -3.55
CA LEU A 76 -2.47 1.25 -2.78
C LEU A 76 -2.12 -0.22 -2.55
N ILE A 77 -1.65 -0.91 -3.59
CA ILE A 77 -1.21 -2.30 -3.45
C ILE A 77 -0.06 -2.37 -2.46
N GLY A 78 0.91 -1.48 -2.58
CA GLY A 78 2.05 -1.45 -1.67
C GLY A 78 1.63 -1.23 -0.22
N SER A 79 0.70 -0.31 0.02
CA SER A 79 0.23 -0.05 1.39
C SER A 79 -0.54 -1.23 1.95
N ALA A 80 -1.27 -1.97 1.12
CA ALA A 80 -1.96 -3.18 1.59
C ALA A 80 -0.96 -4.27 1.95
N LEU A 81 0.09 -4.43 1.16
CA LEU A 81 1.16 -5.38 1.47
C LEU A 81 1.87 -4.97 2.76
N TYR A 82 2.05 -3.67 2.98
CA TYR A 82 2.60 -3.18 4.24
C TYR A 82 1.70 -3.59 5.42
N GLU A 83 0.38 -3.46 5.27
CA GLU A 83 -0.53 -3.90 6.33
C GLU A 83 -0.42 -5.39 6.59
N PHE A 84 -0.29 -6.20 5.54
CA PHE A 84 -0.14 -7.65 5.69
C PHE A 84 1.11 -8.02 6.50
N THR A 85 2.20 -7.30 6.28
CA THR A 85 3.49 -7.69 6.82
C THR A 85 3.83 -6.99 8.14
N GLN A 86 3.27 -5.82 8.40
CA GLN A 86 3.70 -4.99 9.51
C GLN A 86 2.61 -4.62 10.51
N LEU A 87 1.35 -4.75 10.11
CA LEU A 87 0.24 -4.35 10.97
C LEU A 87 -0.59 -5.56 11.35
N SER A 88 -1.42 -5.39 12.37
CA SER A 88 -2.24 -6.49 12.91
C SER A 88 -3.64 -6.55 12.31
N THR A 89 -3.93 -5.76 11.27
CA THR A 89 -5.22 -5.80 10.62
C THR A 89 -5.48 -7.19 10.05
N PRO A 90 -6.65 -7.80 10.32
CA PRO A 90 -6.96 -9.11 9.74
C PRO A 90 -6.85 -9.09 8.22
N LYS A 91 -6.28 -10.13 7.65
CA LYS A 91 -5.98 -10.17 6.21
C LYS A 91 -7.21 -10.00 5.34
N HIS A 92 -8.34 -10.63 5.72
CA HIS A 92 -9.56 -10.48 4.94
C HIS A 92 -10.05 -9.03 4.95
N ALA A 93 -9.85 -8.32 6.05
CA ALA A 93 -10.22 -6.92 6.13
C ALA A 93 -9.33 -6.06 5.24
N VAL A 94 -8.03 -6.35 5.21
CA VAL A 94 -7.10 -5.62 4.33
C VAL A 94 -7.55 -5.76 2.88
N VAL A 95 -7.83 -6.99 2.43
CA VAL A 95 -8.26 -7.23 1.05
C VAL A 95 -9.55 -6.48 0.75
N SER A 96 -10.55 -6.64 1.61
CA SER A 96 -11.86 -6.02 1.41
C SER A 96 -11.78 -4.50 1.36
N GLU A 97 -11.07 -3.90 2.31
CA GLU A 97 -10.95 -2.44 2.38
C GLU A 97 -10.13 -1.88 1.23
N THR A 98 -9.11 -2.62 0.79
CA THR A 98 -8.27 -2.18 -0.32
C THR A 98 -9.05 -2.20 -1.63
N VAL A 99 -9.78 -3.28 -1.89
CA VAL A 99 -10.61 -3.38 -3.10
C VAL A 99 -11.68 -2.29 -3.10
N ASN A 100 -12.29 -2.03 -1.94
CA ASN A 100 -13.28 -0.98 -1.81
C ASN A 100 -12.65 0.40 -2.10
N THR A 101 -11.42 0.62 -1.66
CA THR A 101 -10.71 1.88 -1.90
C THR A 101 -10.48 2.11 -3.41
N VAL A 102 -10.19 1.06 -4.16
CA VAL A 102 -10.04 1.16 -5.61
C VAL A 102 -11.30 1.78 -6.24
N ARG A 103 -12.47 1.36 -5.77
CA ARG A 103 -13.72 1.90 -6.27
C ARG A 103 -13.87 3.37 -5.95
N LEU A 104 -13.48 3.76 -4.74
CA LEU A 104 -13.53 5.16 -4.32
C LEU A 104 -12.58 6.02 -5.16
N MET A 105 -11.48 5.44 -5.63
CA MET A 105 -10.53 6.12 -6.50
C MET A 105 -11.02 6.20 -7.94
N LYS A 106 -12.19 5.63 -8.23
CA LYS A 106 -12.79 5.60 -9.56
C LYS A 106 -11.93 4.85 -10.58
N LYS A 107 -11.27 3.81 -10.12
CA LYS A 107 -10.45 2.95 -10.97
C LYS A 107 -10.88 1.49 -10.84
N GLN A 108 -12.19 1.25 -11.04
CA GLN A 108 -12.77 -0.08 -10.93
C GLN A 108 -12.05 -1.11 -11.79
N TRP A 109 -11.47 -0.68 -12.92
CA TRP A 109 -10.71 -1.58 -13.78
C TRP A 109 -9.58 -2.30 -13.02
N ALA A 110 -9.07 -1.67 -11.95
CA ALA A 110 -7.97 -2.22 -11.19
C ALA A 110 -8.42 -3.19 -10.10
N SER A 111 -9.72 -3.33 -9.84
CA SER A 111 -10.21 -4.19 -8.76
C SER A 111 -9.70 -5.62 -8.87
N GLY A 112 -9.77 -6.19 -10.07
CA GLY A 112 -9.28 -7.55 -10.30
C GLY A 112 -7.78 -7.67 -10.09
N LEU A 113 -7.04 -6.68 -10.57
CA LEU A 113 -5.58 -6.67 -10.39
C LEU A 113 -5.22 -6.62 -8.91
N VAL A 114 -5.81 -5.68 -8.18
CA VAL A 114 -5.53 -5.50 -6.75
C VAL A 114 -5.88 -6.78 -5.99
N ASN A 115 -7.09 -7.28 -6.19
CA ASN A 115 -7.52 -8.50 -5.52
C ASN A 115 -6.59 -9.67 -5.88
N GLY A 116 -6.22 -9.78 -7.15
CA GLY A 116 -5.35 -10.85 -7.61
C GLY A 116 -3.97 -10.82 -6.96
N VAL A 117 -3.35 -9.64 -6.90
CA VAL A 117 -2.03 -9.50 -6.26
C VAL A 117 -2.12 -9.85 -4.78
N LEU A 118 -3.11 -9.31 -4.07
CA LEU A 118 -3.22 -9.55 -2.64
C LEU A 118 -3.51 -11.01 -2.32
N ARG A 119 -4.39 -11.67 -3.10
CA ARG A 119 -4.67 -13.09 -2.91
C ARG A 119 -3.45 -13.95 -3.23
N SER A 120 -2.72 -13.60 -4.30
CA SER A 120 -1.51 -14.33 -4.66
C SER A 120 -0.46 -14.20 -3.57
N PHE A 121 -0.30 -13.01 -3.00
CA PHE A 121 0.62 -12.80 -1.90
C PHE A 121 0.22 -13.65 -0.69
N GLN A 122 -1.06 -13.69 -0.35
CA GLN A 122 -1.54 -14.50 0.77
C GLN A 122 -1.20 -15.98 0.59
N ARG A 123 -1.40 -16.50 -0.62
CA ARG A 123 -1.09 -17.91 -0.91
C ARG A 123 0.40 -18.20 -0.79
N ALA A 124 1.23 -17.23 -1.15
CA ALA A 124 2.69 -17.39 -1.13
C ALA A 124 3.31 -16.89 0.18
N GLU A 125 2.51 -16.37 1.09
CA GLU A 125 3.00 -15.70 2.29
C GLU A 125 4.00 -16.51 3.11
N PRO A 126 3.81 -17.81 3.33
CA PRO A 126 4.80 -18.56 4.11
C PRO A 126 6.19 -18.50 3.50
N LEU A 127 6.29 -18.59 2.17
CA LEU A 127 7.59 -18.49 1.50
C LEU A 127 8.10 -17.06 1.53
N SER A 128 7.21 -16.10 1.30
CA SER A 128 7.57 -14.69 1.34
C SER A 128 8.06 -14.28 2.72
N ALA A 129 7.39 -14.73 3.76
CA ALA A 129 7.78 -14.43 5.13
C ALA A 129 9.14 -15.00 5.45
N LEU A 130 9.44 -16.22 5.01
CA LEU A 130 10.74 -16.82 5.22
C LEU A 130 11.82 -16.05 4.47
N ALA A 131 11.55 -15.64 3.25
CA ALA A 131 12.51 -14.90 2.45
C ALA A 131 12.83 -13.54 3.04
N LEU A 132 11.83 -12.91 3.67
CA LEU A 132 12.01 -11.58 4.24
C LEU A 132 12.57 -11.58 5.63
N ALA A 133 12.36 -12.66 6.38
CA ALA A 133 12.69 -12.68 7.78
C ALA A 133 14.12 -12.31 8.12
N PRO A 134 15.14 -12.88 7.48
CA PRO A 134 16.50 -12.54 7.90
C PRO A 134 16.88 -11.13 7.55
N ALA A 135 16.34 -10.61 6.51
CA ALA A 135 16.83 -9.34 6.00
C ALA A 135 16.15 -8.17 6.62
N GLN A 136 14.90 -8.28 6.86
CA GLN A 136 14.21 -7.16 7.22
C GLN A 136 13.41 -7.24 8.37
N ARG A 137 13.34 -8.30 8.92
CA ARG A 137 12.70 -8.30 10.15
C ARG A 137 13.47 -7.58 11.12
N ARG A 138 14.40 -7.42 10.67
CA ARG A 138 15.14 -6.79 11.41
C ARG A 138 15.63 -5.80 10.87
N ALA A 139 15.50 -5.90 9.83
CA ALA A 139 15.81 -4.89 9.23
C ALA A 139 15.01 -4.32 9.21
N LEU A 140 15.00 -5.16 9.40
CA LEU A 140 14.48 -5.21 9.48
C LEU A 140 14.62 -5.16 10.29
N PRO A 141 15.28 -5.05 10.50
CA PRO A 141 15.43 -5.07 11.00
C PRO A 141 15.36 -5.07 11.30
N ASN A 142 15.77 -5.03 11.36
CA ASN A 142 15.67 -5.15 11.25
C ASN A 142 15.51 -5.12 11.18
#